data_f1cfa3ba8102ddacaf26c8a40419b5e7
#
_entry.id   f1cfa3ba8102ddacaf26c8a40419b5e7
#
_cell.length_a   1.000
_cell.length_b   1.000
_cell.length_c   1.000
_cell.angle_alpha   90.00
_cell.angle_beta   90.00
_cell.angle_gamma   90.00
#
_symmetry.space_group_name_H-M   'P 1'
#
loop_
_entity.id
_entity.type
_entity.pdbx_description
1 polymer ?
#
loop_
_entity_poly.entity_id
_entity_poly.type
_entity_poly.pdbx_seq_one_letter_code
_entity_poly.pdbx_strand_id
1 'polypeptide(L)'
;MNKTSSDSNARKAPRGRRRGVFVLLAVLLGISPFVVLEISLRILGAGKPTTLVDPYFGFGPLQPLFELDREGTSYQTSRSRSLYFGDQQFPAEKAENTFRVFCLGGSTVRGRPYTTDTAFARWMQVELDARDPSHHYEVVNCGGLSYASYRLSLMLDEILQYEPDLVVIATGQNEFLEDRTYSDVKESSSGVLAWLGSLRMVTLVRSFFSDADVEEARRNAEKKLPGEVAVRLDEDSGYGSYHRDTQWQADVKEHFEHSLRSMITRCQEQSVPLVMVALGSNLRDCPPFKSESTAGISTSEQQEWQRLFQQATTIDGDPESALILYELAAAIDDQHALLHYRMARCHDQLGNHEAAEEAYRTAKQLDICPLRILDEMQDFVRQLASETGVTLADAHARLSAESPQGIAGNDVYMDHVHPTIRSHQLIAETIIEAMLGHRIVDIGEDWPGRDRRAAYRDHMASLPRAHMGNGRRRVGWLEGWAQRDRMRQELAAVDARGYVHAGQRKFNFAEYQDAWQDFNIALLMDEGAWNLLM
;
A
#
# COMPACT_ATOMS: atom_id res chain seq x y z
N MET A 1 91.60 26.39 33.83
CA MET A 1 90.42 27.23 33.83
C MET A 1 89.61 26.83 32.66
N ASN A 2 88.53 26.10 32.85
CA ASN A 2 87.36 26.11 32.04
C ASN A 2 86.32 25.18 32.67
N LYS A 3 85.22 25.76 33.11
CA LYS A 3 84.05 25.05 33.64
C LYS A 3 83.17 24.63 32.48
N THR A 4 82.94 23.32 32.34
CA THR A 4 81.92 22.78 31.50
C THR A 4 80.61 22.61 32.29
N SER A 5 79.56 23.34 31.94
CA SER A 5 78.23 23.18 32.43
C SER A 5 77.49 22.06 31.68
N SER A 6 77.03 21.06 32.40
CA SER A 6 76.19 20.00 31.86
C SER A 6 74.74 20.41 31.92
N ASP A 7 74.13 20.60 30.77
CA ASP A 7 72.67 20.83 30.61
C ASP A 7 71.95 19.48 30.64
N SER A 8 71.18 19.27 31.72
CA SER A 8 70.26 18.11 31.82
C SER A 8 68.89 18.49 31.27
N ASN A 9 68.63 18.10 30.04
CA ASN A 9 67.33 18.30 29.39
C ASN A 9 66.36 17.19 29.82
N ALA A 10 65.61 17.40 30.91
CA ALA A 10 64.52 16.54 31.32
C ALA A 10 63.27 16.86 30.50
N ARG A 11 62.93 16.01 29.53
CA ARG A 11 61.70 16.05 28.73
C ARG A 11 60.48 15.93 29.67
N LYS A 12 59.74 17.04 29.91
CA LYS A 12 58.45 17.06 30.55
C LYS A 12 57.41 16.41 29.61
N ALA A 13 56.89 15.23 29.97
CA ALA A 13 55.78 14.60 29.26
C ALA A 13 54.52 15.49 29.26
N PRO A 14 53.72 15.51 28.16
CA PRO A 14 52.62 16.43 28.01
C PRO A 14 51.47 16.09 29.00
N ARG A 15 51.29 16.93 30.02
CA ARG A 15 50.22 16.83 31.01
C ARG A 15 48.79 16.84 30.45
N GLY A 16 48.57 17.27 29.20
CA GLY A 16 47.29 17.31 28.52
C GLY A 16 46.69 15.94 28.18
N ARG A 17 47.54 14.97 27.78
CA ARG A 17 47.08 13.65 27.35
C ARG A 17 46.53 12.79 28.51
N ARG A 18 47.11 12.89 29.67
CA ARG A 18 46.63 12.20 30.89
C ARG A 18 45.27 12.78 31.38
N ARG A 19 45.09 14.10 31.30
CA ARG A 19 43.82 14.76 31.69
C ARG A 19 42.67 14.36 30.76
N GLY A 20 42.91 14.23 29.42
CA GLY A 20 41.94 13.75 28.47
C GLY A 20 41.50 12.30 28.73
N VAL A 21 42.46 11.43 29.06
CA VAL A 21 42.16 10.01 29.38
C VAL A 21 41.37 9.88 30.68
N PHE A 22 41.67 10.70 31.71
CA PHE A 22 40.89 10.73 32.97
C PHE A 22 39.46 11.25 32.76
N VAL A 23 39.28 12.26 31.94
CA VAL A 23 37.93 12.76 31.59
C VAL A 23 37.14 11.70 30.81
N LEU A 24 37.76 11.03 29.82
CA LEU A 24 37.13 9.94 29.07
C LEU A 24 36.73 8.77 30.00
N LEU A 25 37.62 8.34 30.89
CA LEU A 25 37.32 7.30 31.88
C LEU A 25 36.20 7.68 32.83
N ALA A 26 36.18 8.93 33.30
CA ALA A 26 35.10 9.43 34.16
C ALA A 26 33.74 9.45 33.44
N VAL A 27 33.72 9.84 32.16
CA VAL A 27 32.50 9.84 31.35
C VAL A 27 32.02 8.38 31.09
N LEU A 28 32.93 7.47 30.75
CA LEU A 28 32.60 6.04 30.54
C LEU A 28 32.09 5.41 31.85
N LEU A 29 32.70 5.73 33.01
CA LEU A 29 32.27 5.24 34.32
C LEU A 29 30.91 5.82 34.71
N GLY A 30 30.62 7.09 34.35
CA GLY A 30 29.33 7.74 34.58
C GLY A 30 28.20 7.17 33.70
N ILE A 31 28.51 6.75 32.48
CA ILE A 31 27.52 6.19 31.52
C ILE A 31 27.29 4.69 31.76
N SER A 32 28.32 3.95 32.23
CA SER A 32 28.25 2.51 32.41
C SER A 32 27.04 1.97 33.21
N PRO A 33 26.59 2.60 34.33
CA PRO A 33 25.41 2.14 35.06
C PRO A 33 24.14 2.19 34.23
N PHE A 34 24.00 3.22 33.39
CA PHE A 34 22.84 3.39 32.51
C PHE A 34 22.81 2.35 31.38
N VAL A 35 23.99 2.04 30.81
CA VAL A 35 24.12 0.97 29.80
C VAL A 35 23.81 -0.40 30.42
N VAL A 36 24.31 -0.69 31.61
CA VAL A 36 24.04 -1.95 32.33
C VAL A 36 22.56 -2.06 32.66
N LEU A 37 21.94 -0.97 33.13
CA LEU A 37 20.48 -0.95 33.41
C LEU A 37 19.66 -1.18 32.16
N GLU A 38 19.97 -0.51 31.04
CA GLU A 38 19.28 -0.69 29.75
C GLU A 38 19.37 -2.13 29.25
N ILE A 39 20.58 -2.73 29.30
CA ILE A 39 20.79 -4.13 28.92
C ILE A 39 20.00 -5.06 29.85
N SER A 40 20.01 -4.80 31.15
CA SER A 40 19.24 -5.62 32.11
C SER A 40 17.75 -5.54 31.88
N LEU A 41 17.20 -4.34 31.60
CA LEU A 41 15.80 -4.15 31.26
C LEU A 41 15.42 -4.85 29.96
N ARG A 42 16.34 -4.89 28.97
CA ARG A 42 16.13 -5.64 27.72
C ARG A 42 16.10 -7.15 27.94
N ILE A 43 16.97 -7.68 28.79
CA ILE A 43 17.02 -9.11 29.13
C ILE A 43 15.77 -9.50 29.93
N LEU A 44 15.36 -8.70 30.89
CA LEU A 44 14.20 -8.97 31.77
C LEU A 44 12.85 -8.70 31.10
N GLY A 45 12.82 -8.15 29.87
CA GLY A 45 11.59 -7.79 29.18
C GLY A 45 10.83 -6.61 29.83
N ALA A 46 11.42 -5.91 30.83
CA ALA A 46 10.81 -4.79 31.53
C ALA A 46 11.00 -3.46 30.77
N GLY A 47 10.09 -2.52 30.97
CA GLY A 47 10.14 -1.20 30.33
C GLY A 47 9.94 -1.26 28.81
N LYS A 48 9.26 -2.27 28.28
CA LYS A 48 8.82 -2.25 26.89
C LYS A 48 7.95 -1.00 26.66
N PRO A 49 8.19 -0.23 25.60
CA PRO A 49 7.27 0.84 25.26
C PRO A 49 5.88 0.22 25.10
N THR A 50 4.92 0.68 25.86
CA THR A 50 3.53 0.17 25.82
C THR A 50 2.79 0.53 24.53
N THR A 51 3.34 1.46 23.77
CA THR A 51 2.94 1.79 22.40
C THR A 51 4.19 2.26 21.66
N LEU A 52 4.49 1.69 20.52
CA LEU A 52 5.35 2.33 19.53
C LEU A 52 4.61 3.61 19.11
N VAL A 53 4.92 4.72 19.79
CA VAL A 53 4.45 6.03 19.34
C VAL A 53 5.04 6.20 17.96
N ASP A 54 4.18 6.24 16.94
CA ASP A 54 4.59 6.54 15.58
C ASP A 54 5.34 7.89 15.62
N PRO A 55 6.64 7.93 15.27
CA PRO A 55 7.42 9.16 15.34
C PRO A 55 6.91 10.23 14.39
N TYR A 56 6.10 9.84 13.39
CA TYR A 56 5.54 10.75 12.39
C TYR A 56 4.22 11.37 12.83
N PHE A 57 3.53 10.81 13.83
CA PHE A 57 2.17 11.27 14.11
C PHE A 57 1.76 11.31 15.57
N GLY A 58 2.33 10.95 16.57
CA GLY A 58 1.83 11.05 17.96
C GLY A 58 0.32 10.71 18.09
N PHE A 59 -0.18 9.70 17.39
CA PHE A 59 -1.58 9.30 17.36
C PHE A 59 -1.97 8.49 18.59
N GLY A 60 -3.15 8.76 19.12
CA GLY A 60 -3.82 7.91 20.10
C GLY A 60 -4.42 6.66 19.46
N PRO A 61 -4.82 5.67 20.26
CA PRO A 61 -5.45 4.45 19.76
C PRO A 61 -6.72 4.79 18.98
N LEU A 62 -6.89 4.13 17.84
CA LEU A 62 -8.15 4.14 17.12
C LEU A 62 -9.26 3.52 17.99
N GLN A 63 -10.50 3.91 17.75
CA GLN A 63 -11.62 3.15 18.31
C GLN A 63 -11.52 1.69 17.82
N PRO A 64 -11.82 0.71 18.68
CA PRO A 64 -11.74 -0.70 18.31
C PRO A 64 -12.48 -1.01 17.02
N LEU A 65 -11.90 -1.89 16.19
CA LEU A 65 -12.54 -2.40 14.99
C LEU A 65 -13.65 -3.38 15.35
N PHE A 66 -13.42 -4.18 16.38
CA PHE A 66 -14.35 -5.20 16.83
C PHE A 66 -14.82 -4.94 18.26
N GLU A 67 -16.08 -5.28 18.52
CA GLU A 67 -16.69 -5.27 19.86
C GLU A 67 -17.37 -6.61 20.12
N LEU A 68 -17.41 -7.01 21.38
CA LEU A 68 -18.13 -8.22 21.78
C LEU A 68 -19.64 -8.03 21.55
N ASP A 69 -20.29 -9.07 21.07
CA ASP A 69 -21.73 -9.13 21.02
C ASP A 69 -22.35 -9.04 22.44
N ARG A 70 -23.67 -8.95 22.52
CA ARG A 70 -24.36 -8.81 23.82
C ARG A 70 -24.20 -10.05 24.72
N GLU A 71 -23.92 -11.18 24.13
CA GLU A 71 -23.79 -12.48 24.82
C GLU A 71 -22.32 -12.73 25.25
N GLY A 72 -21.37 -11.93 24.73
CA GLY A 72 -19.93 -12.09 25.00
C GLY A 72 -19.32 -13.30 24.30
N THR A 73 -19.98 -13.85 23.28
CA THR A 73 -19.58 -15.10 22.61
C THR A 73 -18.84 -14.87 21.30
N SER A 74 -19.03 -13.71 20.67
CA SER A 74 -18.44 -13.39 19.38
C SER A 74 -17.99 -11.93 19.32
N TYR A 75 -16.90 -11.69 18.63
CA TYR A 75 -16.53 -10.36 18.16
C TYR A 75 -17.27 -10.03 16.87
N GLN A 76 -17.76 -8.82 16.76
CA GLN A 76 -18.42 -8.31 15.56
C GLN A 76 -17.86 -6.93 15.21
N THR A 77 -17.88 -6.55 13.92
CA THR A 77 -17.46 -5.22 13.51
C THR A 77 -18.23 -4.15 14.27
N SER A 78 -17.51 -3.25 14.94
CA SER A 78 -18.12 -2.16 15.71
C SER A 78 -19.00 -1.27 14.83
N ARG A 79 -20.16 -0.87 15.35
CA ARG A 79 -21.09 0.01 14.63
C ARG A 79 -20.45 1.34 14.22
N SER A 80 -19.53 1.85 15.01
CA SER A 80 -18.79 3.07 14.70
C SER A 80 -17.87 2.92 13.49
N ARG A 81 -17.53 1.67 13.11
CA ARG A 81 -16.59 1.33 12.04
C ARG A 81 -17.27 0.79 10.78
N SER A 82 -18.54 0.40 10.84
CA SER A 82 -19.28 -0.27 9.75
C SER A 82 -19.37 0.54 8.46
N LEU A 83 -19.22 1.88 8.52
CA LEU A 83 -19.17 2.73 7.32
C LEU A 83 -17.92 2.44 6.46
N TYR A 84 -16.79 2.19 7.10
CA TYR A 84 -15.51 2.01 6.42
C TYR A 84 -15.14 0.54 6.22
N PHE A 85 -15.53 -0.33 7.14
CA PHE A 85 -15.23 -1.76 7.12
C PHE A 85 -16.43 -2.59 6.68
N GLY A 86 -16.18 -3.83 6.28
CA GLY A 86 -17.24 -4.82 6.06
C GLY A 86 -17.70 -5.43 7.38
N ASP A 87 -18.95 -5.90 7.41
CA ASP A 87 -19.43 -6.64 8.57
C ASP A 87 -18.69 -7.98 8.66
N GLN A 88 -18.03 -8.21 9.78
CA GLN A 88 -17.31 -9.43 10.11
C GLN A 88 -17.73 -9.90 11.49
N GLN A 89 -17.71 -11.21 11.69
CA GLN A 89 -17.96 -11.83 12.98
C GLN A 89 -17.08 -13.08 13.12
N PHE A 90 -16.52 -13.28 14.31
CA PHE A 90 -15.75 -14.48 14.65
C PHE A 90 -15.90 -14.79 16.15
N PRO A 91 -15.75 -16.07 16.59
CA PRO A 91 -15.87 -16.45 18.00
C PRO A 91 -14.89 -15.71 18.89
N ALA A 92 -15.35 -15.27 20.08
CA ALA A 92 -14.49 -14.62 21.06
C ALA A 92 -13.43 -15.58 21.62
N GLU A 93 -13.82 -16.82 21.86
CA GLU A 93 -12.92 -17.90 22.25
C GLU A 93 -12.57 -18.73 21.01
N LYS A 94 -11.26 -18.85 20.72
CA LYS A 94 -10.77 -19.63 19.59
C LYS A 94 -10.87 -21.11 19.90
N ALA A 95 -11.63 -21.84 19.07
CA ALA A 95 -11.80 -23.29 19.25
C ALA A 95 -10.50 -24.05 18.89
N GLU A 96 -10.36 -25.27 19.46
CA GLU A 96 -9.31 -26.19 19.04
C GLU A 96 -9.41 -26.50 17.54
N ASN A 97 -8.28 -26.69 16.87
CA ASN A 97 -8.16 -26.90 15.42
C ASN A 97 -8.65 -25.72 14.55
N THR A 98 -8.79 -24.53 15.13
CA THR A 98 -9.08 -23.31 14.36
C THR A 98 -7.79 -22.64 13.91
N PHE A 99 -7.71 -22.30 12.61
CA PHE A 99 -6.67 -21.46 12.02
C PHE A 99 -7.25 -20.09 11.67
N ARG A 100 -6.87 -19.06 12.43
CA ARG A 100 -7.44 -17.73 12.35
C ARG A 100 -6.51 -16.77 11.61
N VAL A 101 -7.02 -16.20 10.52
CA VAL A 101 -6.28 -15.27 9.62
C VAL A 101 -6.94 -13.90 9.63
N PHE A 102 -6.16 -12.85 9.82
CA PHE A 102 -6.63 -11.48 9.65
C PHE A 102 -5.99 -10.83 8.42
N CYS A 103 -6.82 -10.34 7.49
CA CYS A 103 -6.39 -9.68 6.27
C CYS A 103 -6.54 -8.16 6.42
N LEU A 104 -5.42 -7.42 6.57
CA LEU A 104 -5.37 -5.98 6.79
C LEU A 104 -5.05 -5.23 5.49
N GLY A 105 -5.73 -4.13 5.26
CA GLY A 105 -5.45 -3.25 4.12
C GLY A 105 -6.53 -2.22 3.85
N GLY A 106 -6.49 -1.66 2.66
CA GLY A 106 -7.42 -0.63 2.19
C GLY A 106 -8.70 -1.21 1.56
N SER A 107 -9.30 -0.42 0.68
CA SER A 107 -10.50 -0.78 -0.07
C SER A 107 -10.34 -2.02 -0.96
N THR A 108 -9.14 -2.30 -1.45
CA THR A 108 -8.80 -3.54 -2.17
C THR A 108 -9.02 -4.77 -1.30
N VAL A 109 -8.54 -4.75 -0.04
CA VAL A 109 -8.76 -5.86 0.91
C VAL A 109 -10.24 -5.98 1.24
N ARG A 110 -10.95 -4.87 1.43
CA ARG A 110 -12.40 -4.86 1.65
C ARG A 110 -13.20 -5.47 0.50
N GLY A 111 -12.62 -5.54 -0.71
CA GLY A 111 -13.24 -6.14 -1.89
C GLY A 111 -14.05 -5.14 -2.74
N ARG A 112 -13.72 -3.83 -2.69
CA ARG A 112 -14.33 -2.86 -3.62
C ARG A 112 -14.03 -3.26 -5.08
N PRO A 113 -14.95 -2.97 -5.99
CA PRO A 113 -16.23 -2.27 -5.86
C PRO A 113 -17.38 -3.16 -5.32
N TYR A 114 -17.13 -4.44 -5.11
CA TYR A 114 -18.10 -5.38 -4.59
C TYR A 114 -18.18 -5.31 -3.04
N THR A 115 -18.31 -6.46 -2.39
CA THR A 115 -18.32 -6.60 -0.93
C THR A 115 -17.23 -7.57 -0.48
N THR A 116 -17.08 -7.77 0.82
CA THR A 116 -16.19 -8.79 1.39
C THR A 116 -16.46 -10.19 0.86
N ASP A 117 -17.67 -10.47 0.34
CA ASP A 117 -18.04 -11.79 -0.19
C ASP A 117 -17.27 -12.22 -1.45
N THR A 118 -16.67 -11.27 -2.18
CA THR A 118 -15.83 -11.55 -3.35
C THR A 118 -14.43 -10.94 -3.22
N ALA A 119 -14.02 -10.53 -2.02
CA ALA A 119 -12.66 -10.15 -1.70
C ALA A 119 -11.74 -11.37 -1.63
N PHE A 120 -10.44 -11.20 -1.83
CA PHE A 120 -9.48 -12.30 -1.77
C PHE A 120 -9.54 -13.07 -0.43
N ALA A 121 -9.79 -12.39 0.69
CA ALA A 121 -9.97 -13.04 1.99
C ALA A 121 -11.11 -14.08 1.96
N ARG A 122 -12.23 -13.78 1.30
CA ARG A 122 -13.31 -14.76 1.13
C ARG A 122 -12.91 -15.92 0.23
N TRP A 123 -12.15 -15.67 -0.83
CA TRP A 123 -11.66 -16.74 -1.71
C TRP A 123 -10.62 -17.62 -1.01
N MET A 124 -9.78 -17.04 -0.14
CA MET A 124 -8.92 -17.82 0.75
C MET A 124 -9.74 -18.73 1.66
N GLN A 125 -10.80 -18.21 2.32
CA GLN A 125 -11.71 -19.01 3.14
C GLN A 125 -12.30 -20.17 2.36
N VAL A 126 -12.87 -19.89 1.17
CA VAL A 126 -13.50 -20.90 0.30
C VAL A 126 -12.50 -21.99 -0.11
N GLU A 127 -11.27 -21.60 -0.46
CA GLU A 127 -10.24 -22.56 -0.85
C GLU A 127 -9.75 -23.40 0.32
N LEU A 128 -9.45 -22.78 1.46
CA LEU A 128 -8.95 -23.48 2.64
C LEU A 128 -9.98 -24.48 3.17
N ASP A 129 -11.25 -24.08 3.30
CA ASP A 129 -12.34 -24.97 3.73
C ASP A 129 -12.54 -26.17 2.79
N ALA A 130 -12.40 -25.94 1.47
CA ALA A 130 -12.58 -26.99 0.49
C ALA A 130 -11.39 -27.97 0.41
N ARG A 131 -10.16 -27.49 0.68
CA ARG A 131 -8.93 -28.29 0.64
C ARG A 131 -8.71 -29.11 1.89
N ASP A 132 -9.06 -28.55 3.04
CA ASP A 132 -8.79 -29.17 4.33
C ASP A 132 -10.02 -29.11 5.26
N PRO A 133 -10.95 -30.04 5.11
CA PRO A 133 -12.13 -30.13 5.97
C PRO A 133 -11.82 -30.58 7.40
N SER A 134 -10.56 -30.91 7.73
CA SER A 134 -10.16 -31.35 9.07
C SER A 134 -9.87 -30.20 10.02
N HIS A 135 -9.61 -29.01 9.51
CA HIS A 135 -9.43 -27.79 10.26
C HIS A 135 -10.60 -26.83 10.04
N HIS A 136 -10.80 -25.96 11.01
CA HIS A 136 -11.72 -24.81 10.88
C HIS A 136 -10.92 -23.55 10.55
N TYR A 137 -11.20 -22.94 9.41
CA TYR A 137 -10.53 -21.70 9.00
C TYR A 137 -11.42 -20.49 9.28
N GLU A 138 -10.83 -19.45 9.87
CA GLU A 138 -11.48 -18.17 10.12
C GLU A 138 -10.69 -17.07 9.42
N VAL A 139 -11.10 -16.67 8.21
CA VAL A 139 -10.43 -15.62 7.45
C VAL A 139 -11.20 -14.31 7.59
N VAL A 140 -10.74 -13.46 8.50
CA VAL A 140 -11.38 -12.20 8.87
C VAL A 140 -10.87 -11.05 7.99
N ASN A 141 -11.79 -10.37 7.32
CA ASN A 141 -11.47 -9.25 6.43
C ASN A 141 -11.46 -7.92 7.20
N CYS A 142 -10.27 -7.37 7.45
CA CYS A 142 -10.04 -6.09 8.11
C CYS A 142 -9.68 -4.99 7.11
N GLY A 143 -10.24 -5.03 5.89
CA GLY A 143 -10.06 -4.00 4.88
C GLY A 143 -10.88 -2.75 5.19
N GLY A 144 -10.21 -1.58 5.33
CA GLY A 144 -10.82 -0.28 5.58
C GLY A 144 -10.80 0.63 4.36
N LEU A 145 -11.90 1.33 4.06
CA LEU A 145 -11.94 2.30 2.96
C LEU A 145 -10.93 3.43 3.19
N SER A 146 -10.10 3.70 2.19
CA SER A 146 -9.06 4.75 2.22
C SER A 146 -7.98 4.57 3.30
N TYR A 147 -7.88 3.41 3.94
CA TYR A 147 -6.89 3.13 4.99
C TYR A 147 -5.50 2.98 4.38
N ALA A 148 -4.58 3.82 4.85
CA ALA A 148 -3.15 3.75 4.55
C ALA A 148 -2.39 2.92 5.61
N SER A 149 -1.12 2.60 5.34
CA SER A 149 -0.28 1.72 6.17
C SER A 149 -0.20 2.14 7.64
N TYR A 150 -0.07 3.42 7.94
CA TYR A 150 0.02 3.92 9.32
C TYR A 150 -1.26 3.67 10.13
N ARG A 151 -2.45 3.73 9.49
CA ARG A 151 -3.72 3.37 10.15
C ARG A 151 -3.81 1.88 10.43
N LEU A 152 -3.28 1.05 9.52
CA LEU A 152 -3.19 -0.41 9.70
C LEU A 152 -2.21 -0.76 10.82
N SER A 153 -1.11 -0.01 10.93
CA SER A 153 -0.13 -0.16 12.00
C SER A 153 -0.76 0.02 13.39
N LEU A 154 -1.64 1.01 13.56
CA LEU A 154 -2.38 1.20 14.80
C LEU A 154 -3.42 0.09 15.06
N MET A 155 -4.09 -0.38 14.01
CA MET A 155 -5.11 -1.43 14.11
C MET A 155 -4.49 -2.79 14.44
N LEU A 156 -3.24 -3.03 14.06
CA LEU A 156 -2.57 -4.31 14.30
C LEU A 156 -2.45 -4.65 15.79
N ASP A 157 -2.29 -3.65 16.67
CA ASP A 157 -2.21 -3.89 18.12
C ASP A 157 -3.50 -4.48 18.70
N GLU A 158 -4.64 -4.11 18.13
CA GLU A 158 -5.93 -4.73 18.44
C GLU A 158 -6.00 -6.16 17.88
N ILE A 159 -5.65 -6.33 16.61
CA ILE A 159 -5.74 -7.62 15.90
C ILE A 159 -4.90 -8.70 16.60
N LEU A 160 -3.71 -8.35 17.06
CA LEU A 160 -2.82 -9.28 17.76
C LEU A 160 -3.40 -9.81 19.09
N GLN A 161 -4.44 -9.19 19.64
CA GLN A 161 -5.14 -9.66 20.85
C GLN A 161 -6.14 -10.79 20.56
N TYR A 162 -6.50 -11.01 19.29
CA TYR A 162 -7.49 -12.01 18.90
C TYR A 162 -6.89 -13.37 18.49
N GLU A 163 -5.69 -13.66 18.96
CA GLU A 163 -4.97 -14.93 18.75
C GLU A 163 -4.84 -15.32 17.27
N PRO A 164 -4.30 -14.45 16.39
CA PRO A 164 -4.09 -14.78 15.00
C PRO A 164 -3.04 -15.88 14.82
N ASP A 165 -3.30 -16.83 13.91
CA ASP A 165 -2.27 -17.76 13.41
C ASP A 165 -1.54 -17.20 12.21
N LEU A 166 -2.15 -16.21 11.55
CA LEU A 166 -1.57 -15.51 10.40
C LEU A 166 -2.14 -14.10 10.27
N VAL A 167 -1.28 -13.15 9.96
CA VAL A 167 -1.66 -11.81 9.49
C VAL A 167 -1.27 -11.67 8.03
N VAL A 168 -2.17 -11.16 7.20
CA VAL A 168 -1.92 -10.82 5.79
C VAL A 168 -2.04 -9.32 5.64
N ILE A 169 -1.00 -8.65 5.13
CA ILE A 169 -0.98 -7.19 4.93
C ILE A 169 -0.88 -6.86 3.44
N ALA A 170 -1.89 -6.14 2.93
CA ALA A 170 -1.96 -5.66 1.56
C ALA A 170 -2.27 -4.15 1.53
N THR A 171 -1.23 -3.31 1.39
CA THR A 171 -1.34 -1.85 1.50
C THR A 171 -0.40 -1.12 0.53
N GLY A 172 -0.51 0.21 0.47
CA GLY A 172 0.33 1.09 -0.36
C GLY A 172 -0.45 1.95 -1.35
N GLN A 173 -1.75 1.70 -1.53
CA GLN A 173 -2.57 2.44 -2.51
C GLN A 173 -3.07 3.80 -1.97
N ASN A 174 -3.17 3.95 -0.65
CA ASN A 174 -3.86 5.08 -0.02
C ASN A 174 -2.92 6.06 0.69
N GLU A 175 -1.62 5.93 0.47
CA GLU A 175 -0.61 6.65 1.25
C GLU A 175 -0.67 8.17 1.04
N PHE A 176 -1.15 8.61 -0.11
CA PHE A 176 -1.22 10.03 -0.51
C PHE A 176 -2.63 10.65 -0.39
N LEU A 177 -3.59 9.93 0.20
CA LEU A 177 -4.99 10.39 0.28
C LEU A 177 -5.22 11.45 1.37
N GLU A 178 -4.49 11.40 2.48
CA GLU A 178 -4.65 12.33 3.59
C GLU A 178 -3.57 13.41 3.59
N ASP A 179 -3.97 14.62 3.95
CA ASP A 179 -3.00 15.68 4.21
C ASP A 179 -2.29 15.42 5.54
N ARG A 180 -0.96 15.30 5.46
CA ARG A 180 -0.10 15.03 6.61
C ARG A 180 0.98 16.08 6.65
N THR A 181 0.97 16.88 7.70
CA THR A 181 2.05 17.84 7.96
C THR A 181 3.18 17.15 8.72
N TYR A 182 4.25 16.80 8.00
CA TYR A 182 5.45 16.18 8.59
C TYR A 182 6.40 17.20 9.22
N SER A 183 6.24 18.50 8.95
CA SER A 183 7.13 19.57 9.40
C SER A 183 7.22 19.67 10.92
N ASP A 184 6.07 19.65 11.62
CA ASP A 184 6.00 19.81 13.07
C ASP A 184 6.63 18.64 13.85
N VAL A 185 6.70 17.49 13.19
CA VAL A 185 7.26 16.25 13.77
C VAL A 185 8.77 16.20 13.58
N LYS A 186 9.27 16.63 12.43
CA LYS A 186 10.73 16.68 12.16
C LYS A 186 11.45 17.72 13.02
N GLU A 187 10.81 18.84 13.36
CA GLU A 187 11.37 19.83 14.28
C GLU A 187 11.43 19.31 15.74
N SER A 188 10.50 18.46 16.15
CA SER A 188 10.45 17.89 17.51
C SER A 188 11.30 16.62 17.70
N SER A 189 11.63 15.92 16.62
CA SER A 189 12.42 14.68 16.62
C SER A 189 13.84 14.92 16.14
N SER A 190 14.66 15.72 16.87
CA SER A 190 16.10 15.57 16.70
C SER A 190 16.42 14.10 17.00
N GLY A 191 17.12 13.39 16.09
CA GLY A 191 17.35 11.93 16.17
C GLY A 191 17.92 11.45 17.52
N VAL A 192 18.52 12.34 18.31
CA VAL A 192 18.98 12.10 19.68
C VAL A 192 17.82 11.98 20.68
N LEU A 193 16.76 12.78 20.55
CA LEU A 193 15.60 12.72 21.44
C LEU A 193 14.72 11.50 21.15
N ALA A 194 14.57 11.13 19.88
CA ALA A 194 13.89 9.90 19.49
C ALA A 194 14.66 8.66 19.98
N TRP A 195 16.00 8.65 19.83
CA TRP A 195 16.86 7.59 20.36
C TRP A 195 16.80 7.51 21.90
N LEU A 196 16.84 8.64 22.60
CA LEU A 196 16.67 8.67 24.06
C LEU A 196 15.27 8.16 24.47
N GLY A 197 14.23 8.49 23.72
CA GLY A 197 12.86 8.01 23.93
C GLY A 197 12.69 6.50 23.74
N SER A 198 13.55 5.85 22.94
CA SER A 198 13.55 4.39 22.70
C SER A 198 14.25 3.57 23.80
N LEU A 199 14.92 4.23 24.77
CA LEU A 199 15.56 3.55 25.87
C LEU A 199 14.51 3.06 26.88
N ARG A 200 14.56 1.76 27.22
CA ARG A 200 13.65 1.12 28.17
C ARG A 200 13.66 1.78 29.55
N MET A 201 14.82 2.29 29.96
CA MET A 201 14.98 3.06 31.17
C MET A 201 14.15 4.35 31.14
N VAL A 202 14.14 5.08 30.02
CA VAL A 202 13.34 6.32 29.86
C VAL A 202 11.85 5.99 29.88
N THR A 203 11.46 4.90 29.23
CA THR A 203 10.07 4.42 29.22
C THR A 203 9.62 4.02 30.64
N LEU A 204 10.47 3.32 31.38
CA LEU A 204 10.18 2.93 32.75
C LEU A 204 10.05 4.16 33.68
N VAL A 205 10.94 5.14 33.54
CA VAL A 205 10.86 6.40 34.31
C VAL A 205 9.58 7.17 33.95
N ARG A 206 9.24 7.25 32.68
CA ARG A 206 7.95 7.84 32.24
C ARG A 206 6.75 7.14 32.85
N SER A 207 6.74 5.81 32.92
CA SER A 207 5.62 5.05 33.49
C SER A 207 5.39 5.36 34.99
N PHE A 208 6.39 5.86 35.72
CA PHE A 208 6.26 6.27 37.11
C PHE A 208 5.77 7.72 37.31
N PHE A 209 5.87 8.56 36.25
CA PHE A 209 5.56 10.00 36.38
C PHE A 209 4.34 10.43 35.54
N SER A 210 3.68 9.51 34.82
CA SER A 210 2.88 9.89 33.65
C SER A 210 1.39 9.59 33.67
N ASP A 211 0.70 9.50 34.80
CA ASP A 211 -0.76 9.36 34.74
C ASP A 211 -1.47 10.64 34.22
N ALA A 212 -0.96 11.81 34.49
CA ALA A 212 -1.56 13.08 34.06
C ALA A 212 -1.10 13.53 32.65
N ASP A 213 0.21 13.42 32.37
CA ASP A 213 0.79 13.88 31.10
C ASP A 213 0.48 12.91 29.94
N VAL A 214 0.37 11.60 30.24
CA VAL A 214 -0.07 10.59 29.25
C VAL A 214 -1.55 10.75 28.92
N GLU A 215 -2.39 11.05 29.90
CA GLU A 215 -3.81 11.29 29.68
C GLU A 215 -4.05 12.61 28.91
N GLU A 216 -3.21 13.62 29.09
CA GLU A 216 -3.27 14.86 28.29
C GLU A 216 -2.70 14.66 26.88
N ALA A 217 -1.59 13.93 26.73
CA ALA A 217 -1.06 13.51 25.43
C ALA A 217 -2.04 12.60 24.69
N ARG A 218 -2.71 11.68 25.39
CA ARG A 218 -3.77 10.80 24.84
C ARG A 218 -4.98 11.61 24.40
N ARG A 219 -5.48 12.56 25.19
CA ARG A 219 -6.58 13.46 24.80
C ARG A 219 -6.23 14.38 23.64
N ASN A 220 -4.99 14.80 23.52
CA ASN A 220 -4.50 15.60 22.39
C ASN A 220 -4.27 14.75 21.14
N ALA A 221 -3.90 13.49 21.30
CA ALA A 221 -3.78 12.52 20.21
C ALA A 221 -5.16 12.06 19.70
N GLU A 222 -6.13 11.79 20.60
CA GLU A 222 -7.52 11.47 20.24
C GLU A 222 -8.18 12.58 19.39
N LYS A 223 -7.71 13.82 19.50
CA LYS A 223 -8.15 14.94 18.67
C LYS A 223 -7.52 14.97 17.27
N LYS A 224 -6.47 14.19 17.01
CA LYS A 224 -5.65 14.30 15.80
C LYS A 224 -5.94 13.25 14.72
N LEU A 225 -6.62 12.16 15.05
CA LEU A 225 -7.04 11.16 14.06
C LEU A 225 -8.52 10.84 14.23
N PRO A 226 -9.38 11.50 13.47
CA PRO A 226 -10.78 11.08 13.40
C PRO A 226 -10.82 9.62 12.89
N GLY A 227 -11.76 8.82 13.40
CA GLY A 227 -12.01 7.47 12.88
C GLY A 227 -12.34 7.46 11.38
N GLU A 228 -12.65 8.62 10.84
CA GLU A 228 -12.91 8.89 9.43
C GLU A 228 -11.64 9.37 8.73
N VAL A 229 -11.37 8.82 7.55
CA VAL A 229 -10.27 9.26 6.69
C VAL A 229 -10.66 10.57 6.03
N ALA A 230 -9.98 11.66 6.37
CA ALA A 230 -10.14 12.95 5.71
C ALA A 230 -9.38 12.92 4.37
N VAL A 231 -10.10 12.59 3.31
CA VAL A 231 -9.51 12.46 1.97
C VAL A 231 -9.39 13.84 1.33
N ARG A 232 -8.19 14.23 0.91
CA ARG A 232 -7.91 15.52 0.23
C ARG A 232 -8.79 15.75 -1.01
N LEU A 233 -9.19 14.68 -1.70
CA LEU A 233 -10.08 14.77 -2.87
C LEU A 233 -11.52 15.16 -2.51
N ASP A 234 -11.94 14.96 -1.26
CA ASP A 234 -13.27 15.32 -0.76
C ASP A 234 -13.36 16.79 -0.32
N GLU A 235 -12.22 17.49 -0.22
CA GLU A 235 -12.18 18.92 0.05
C GLU A 235 -12.66 19.74 -1.16
N ASP A 236 -13.10 20.96 -0.91
CA ASP A 236 -13.58 21.89 -1.97
C ASP A 236 -12.52 22.12 -3.06
N SER A 237 -11.23 22.12 -2.68
CA SER A 237 -10.09 22.23 -3.61
C SER A 237 -9.89 20.99 -4.48
N GLY A 238 -10.27 19.81 -4.01
CA GLY A 238 -10.12 18.53 -4.70
C GLY A 238 -8.70 18.34 -5.27
N TYR A 239 -8.58 18.15 -6.60
CA TYR A 239 -7.27 18.07 -7.27
C TYR A 239 -6.42 19.35 -7.13
N GLY A 240 -7.02 20.48 -6.83
CA GLY A 240 -6.33 21.75 -6.59
C GLY A 240 -5.38 21.70 -5.40
N SER A 241 -5.66 20.83 -4.40
CA SER A 241 -4.80 20.66 -3.23
C SER A 241 -3.50 19.89 -3.51
N TYR A 242 -3.41 19.16 -4.62
CA TYR A 242 -2.22 18.41 -4.99
C TYR A 242 -1.32 19.24 -5.89
N HIS A 243 -0.05 19.39 -5.51
CA HIS A 243 1.00 20.03 -6.29
C HIS A 243 2.27 19.18 -6.25
N ARG A 244 3.20 19.43 -7.19
CA ARG A 244 4.50 18.75 -7.18
C ARG A 244 5.27 19.16 -5.93
N ASP A 245 5.34 18.25 -4.97
CA ASP A 245 6.07 18.38 -3.72
C ASP A 245 6.89 17.11 -3.47
N THR A 246 8.14 17.16 -3.91
CA THR A 246 9.06 16.03 -3.82
C THR A 246 9.43 15.70 -2.37
N GLN A 247 9.44 16.72 -1.49
CA GLN A 247 9.73 16.50 -0.08
C GLN A 247 8.57 15.79 0.61
N TRP A 248 7.34 16.25 0.39
CA TRP A 248 6.15 15.59 0.91
C TRP A 248 6.02 14.15 0.41
N GLN A 249 6.30 13.89 -0.88
CA GLN A 249 6.31 12.53 -1.42
C GLN A 249 7.37 11.66 -0.74
N ALA A 250 8.58 12.19 -0.50
CA ALA A 250 9.63 11.46 0.22
C ALA A 250 9.21 11.15 1.66
N ASP A 251 8.60 12.11 2.36
CA ASP A 251 8.13 11.95 3.73
C ASP A 251 7.00 10.90 3.83
N VAL A 252 6.08 10.87 2.86
CA VAL A 252 5.03 9.84 2.77
C VAL A 252 5.64 8.45 2.57
N LYS A 253 6.63 8.32 1.68
CA LYS A 253 7.34 7.04 1.45
C LYS A 253 8.08 6.58 2.70
N GLU A 254 8.82 7.46 3.35
CA GLU A 254 9.53 7.15 4.60
C GLU A 254 8.56 6.67 5.71
N HIS A 255 7.40 7.31 5.84
CA HIS A 255 6.37 6.89 6.78
C HIS A 255 5.77 5.52 6.44
N PHE A 256 5.54 5.24 5.16
CA PHE A 256 5.12 3.93 4.69
C PHE A 256 6.13 2.85 5.07
N GLU A 257 7.41 3.07 4.81
CA GLU A 257 8.49 2.16 5.17
C GLU A 257 8.56 1.90 6.67
N HIS A 258 8.46 2.96 7.47
CA HIS A 258 8.43 2.86 8.94
C HIS A 258 7.24 2.02 9.41
N SER A 259 6.04 2.27 8.87
CA SER A 259 4.83 1.57 9.23
C SER A 259 4.93 0.07 8.95
N LEU A 260 5.46 -0.33 7.78
CA LEU A 260 5.63 -1.74 7.42
C LEU A 260 6.67 -2.42 8.32
N ARG A 261 7.83 -1.80 8.55
CA ARG A 261 8.87 -2.35 9.45
C ARG A 261 8.33 -2.53 10.88
N SER A 262 7.56 -1.56 11.36
CA SER A 262 6.91 -1.62 12.68
C SER A 262 5.90 -2.76 12.79
N MET A 263 5.07 -2.98 11.76
CA MET A 263 4.10 -4.08 11.74
C MET A 263 4.79 -5.44 11.73
N ILE A 264 5.84 -5.62 10.92
CA ILE A 264 6.63 -6.85 10.89
C ILE A 264 7.25 -7.14 12.26
N THR A 265 7.89 -6.14 12.86
CA THR A 265 8.55 -6.29 14.17
C THR A 265 7.56 -6.77 15.24
N ARG A 266 6.35 -6.18 15.28
CA ARG A 266 5.32 -6.57 16.27
C ARG A 266 4.78 -7.99 16.05
N CYS A 267 4.58 -8.39 14.80
CA CYS A 267 4.20 -9.77 14.49
C CYS A 267 5.30 -10.75 14.91
N GLN A 268 6.56 -10.46 14.62
CA GLN A 268 7.71 -11.28 15.01
C GLN A 268 7.88 -11.36 16.53
N GLU A 269 7.71 -10.26 17.27
CA GLU A 269 7.76 -10.23 18.74
C GLU A 269 6.70 -11.12 19.39
N GLN A 270 5.54 -11.29 18.75
CA GLN A 270 4.46 -12.17 19.21
C GLN A 270 4.48 -13.55 18.55
N SER A 271 5.50 -13.83 17.72
CA SER A 271 5.63 -15.10 16.98
C SER A 271 4.44 -15.40 16.06
N VAL A 272 3.78 -14.36 15.54
CA VAL A 272 2.70 -14.46 14.57
C VAL A 272 3.26 -14.42 13.16
N PRO A 273 3.06 -15.44 12.33
CA PRO A 273 3.42 -15.42 10.92
C PRO A 273 2.77 -14.26 10.19
N LEU A 274 3.50 -13.70 9.21
CA LEU A 274 3.04 -12.58 8.40
C LEU A 274 3.25 -12.89 6.92
N VAL A 275 2.23 -12.63 6.11
CA VAL A 275 2.32 -12.57 4.64
C VAL A 275 2.17 -11.12 4.19
N MET A 276 3.19 -10.60 3.51
CA MET A 276 3.10 -9.32 2.81
C MET A 276 2.64 -9.55 1.38
N VAL A 277 1.67 -8.76 0.93
CA VAL A 277 1.15 -8.81 -0.44
C VAL A 277 1.65 -7.61 -1.22
N ALA A 278 2.47 -7.84 -2.24
CA ALA A 278 2.83 -6.79 -3.18
C ALA A 278 1.66 -6.52 -4.13
N LEU A 279 1.01 -5.36 -3.95
CA LEU A 279 -0.13 -4.94 -4.78
C LEU A 279 0.34 -4.25 -6.06
N GLY A 280 -0.44 -4.43 -7.13
CA GLY A 280 -0.32 -3.68 -8.38
C GLY A 280 -1.41 -2.64 -8.56
N SER A 281 -1.45 -2.02 -9.73
CA SER A 281 -2.46 -1.05 -10.14
C SER A 281 -2.69 -1.09 -11.64
N ASN A 282 -3.79 -0.53 -12.10
CA ASN A 282 -4.10 -0.37 -13.52
C ASN A 282 -3.10 0.61 -14.15
N LEU A 283 -2.22 0.11 -15.01
CA LEU A 283 -1.24 0.92 -15.74
C LEU A 283 -1.78 1.34 -17.10
N ARG A 284 -2.24 0.35 -17.90
CA ARG A 284 -2.61 0.53 -19.30
C ARG A 284 -3.83 1.43 -19.48
N ASP A 285 -4.85 1.22 -18.67
CA ASP A 285 -6.16 1.82 -18.88
C ASP A 285 -6.55 2.87 -17.81
N CYS A 286 -5.58 3.33 -17.02
CA CYS A 286 -5.76 4.41 -16.06
C CYS A 286 -4.80 5.56 -16.33
N PRO A 287 -5.27 6.67 -16.95
CA PRO A 287 -4.43 7.87 -17.13
C PRO A 287 -4.07 8.50 -15.78
N PRO A 288 -3.01 9.32 -15.73
CA PRO A 288 -2.67 10.08 -14.53
C PRO A 288 -3.82 10.97 -14.06
N PHE A 289 -3.98 11.08 -12.74
CA PHE A 289 -5.03 11.90 -12.15
C PHE A 289 -4.75 13.38 -12.26
N LYS A 290 -3.48 13.80 -12.10
CA LYS A 290 -3.05 15.18 -12.27
C LYS A 290 -1.64 15.26 -12.84
N SER A 291 -1.48 16.19 -13.80
CA SER A 291 -0.18 16.47 -14.42
C SER A 291 0.17 17.95 -14.26
N GLU A 292 1.43 18.22 -14.00
CA GLU A 292 1.98 19.58 -13.94
C GLU A 292 3.30 19.62 -14.72
N SER A 293 3.56 20.74 -15.38
CA SER A 293 4.86 21.01 -16.01
C SER A 293 5.94 21.28 -14.98
N THR A 294 7.20 21.20 -15.41
CA THR A 294 8.36 21.55 -14.59
C THR A 294 8.28 23.01 -14.13
N ALA A 295 8.56 23.24 -12.84
CA ALA A 295 8.62 24.59 -12.31
C ALA A 295 9.75 25.39 -12.98
N GLY A 296 9.43 26.62 -13.46
CA GLY A 296 10.42 27.52 -14.08
C GLY A 296 10.61 27.36 -15.58
N ILE A 297 9.84 26.50 -16.27
CA ILE A 297 9.77 26.50 -17.73
C ILE A 297 9.36 27.88 -18.23
N SER A 298 10.03 28.38 -19.27
CA SER A 298 9.71 29.70 -19.85
C SER A 298 8.35 29.69 -20.55
N THR A 299 7.71 30.84 -20.64
CA THR A 299 6.41 30.98 -21.34
C THR A 299 6.50 30.53 -22.81
N SER A 300 7.62 30.76 -23.48
CA SER A 300 7.81 30.33 -24.87
C SER A 300 7.95 28.83 -25.01
N GLU A 301 8.70 28.18 -24.11
CA GLU A 301 8.83 26.71 -24.06
C GLU A 301 7.49 26.06 -23.73
N GLN A 302 6.73 26.61 -22.77
CA GLN A 302 5.41 26.11 -22.42
C GLN A 302 4.42 26.23 -23.59
N GLN A 303 4.44 27.34 -24.36
CA GLN A 303 3.60 27.49 -25.54
C GLN A 303 3.97 26.50 -26.65
N GLU A 304 5.27 26.26 -26.89
CA GLU A 304 5.73 25.31 -27.88
C GLU A 304 5.39 23.84 -27.43
N TRP A 305 5.59 23.53 -26.16
CA TRP A 305 5.17 22.27 -25.60
C TRP A 305 3.66 22.00 -25.81
N GLN A 306 2.84 22.99 -25.47
CA GLN A 306 1.38 22.89 -25.65
C GLN A 306 0.99 22.70 -27.10
N ARG A 307 1.66 23.43 -28.03
CA ARG A 307 1.42 23.31 -29.47
C ARG A 307 1.70 21.87 -29.97
N LEU A 308 2.88 21.33 -29.61
CA LEU A 308 3.30 19.97 -29.97
C LEU A 308 2.34 18.92 -29.39
N PHE A 309 2.05 19.03 -28.11
CA PHE A 309 1.13 18.10 -27.42
C PHE A 309 -0.27 18.12 -28.03
N GLN A 310 -0.83 19.29 -28.33
CA GLN A 310 -2.14 19.40 -28.96
C GLN A 310 -2.12 18.84 -30.37
N GLN A 311 -1.10 19.13 -31.17
CA GLN A 311 -0.97 18.57 -32.52
C GLN A 311 -0.94 17.03 -32.47
N ALA A 312 -0.11 16.45 -31.60
CA ALA A 312 -0.05 15.00 -31.40
C ALA A 312 -1.41 14.41 -31.03
N THR A 313 -2.15 15.08 -30.14
CA THR A 313 -3.47 14.62 -29.67
C THR A 313 -4.52 14.62 -30.79
N THR A 314 -4.37 15.46 -31.80
CA THR A 314 -5.32 15.53 -32.94
C THR A 314 -5.01 14.52 -34.06
N ILE A 315 -3.87 13.86 -34.01
CA ILE A 315 -3.53 12.80 -34.97
C ILE A 315 -4.34 11.56 -34.62
N ASP A 316 -5.20 11.14 -35.53
CA ASP A 316 -6.03 9.95 -35.40
C ASP A 316 -5.49 8.85 -36.32
N GLY A 317 -5.38 7.62 -35.79
CA GLY A 317 -5.00 6.43 -36.57
C GLY A 317 -3.52 6.35 -37.01
N ASP A 318 -2.66 7.29 -36.62
CA ASP A 318 -1.22 7.30 -36.92
C ASP A 318 -0.39 7.48 -35.63
N PRO A 319 -0.20 6.42 -34.83
CA PRO A 319 0.53 6.48 -33.58
C PRO A 319 2.03 6.79 -33.78
N GLU A 320 2.62 6.50 -34.93
CA GLU A 320 4.02 6.80 -35.22
C GLU A 320 4.24 8.30 -35.35
N SER A 321 3.42 8.99 -36.16
CA SER A 321 3.48 10.46 -36.30
C SER A 321 3.12 11.18 -34.99
N ALA A 322 2.16 10.68 -34.22
CA ALA A 322 1.81 11.24 -32.92
C ALA A 322 2.98 11.10 -31.93
N LEU A 323 3.64 9.96 -31.88
CA LEU A 323 4.78 9.67 -31.00
C LEU A 323 5.93 10.65 -31.25
N ILE A 324 6.29 10.92 -32.51
CA ILE A 324 7.34 11.90 -32.85
C ILE A 324 7.05 13.28 -32.24
N LEU A 325 5.81 13.74 -32.28
CA LEU A 325 5.44 15.03 -31.70
C LEU A 325 5.46 15.01 -30.15
N TYR A 326 5.05 13.89 -29.55
CA TYR A 326 5.17 13.72 -28.10
C TYR A 326 6.63 13.67 -27.65
N GLU A 327 7.53 13.02 -28.39
CA GLU A 327 8.97 13.01 -28.12
C GLU A 327 9.57 14.42 -28.22
N LEU A 328 9.16 15.22 -29.19
CA LEU A 328 9.56 16.62 -29.30
C LEU A 328 9.05 17.46 -28.11
N ALA A 329 7.83 17.19 -27.64
CA ALA A 329 7.31 17.83 -26.42
C ALA A 329 8.09 17.37 -25.17
N ALA A 330 8.42 16.08 -25.05
CA ALA A 330 9.24 15.55 -23.96
C ALA A 330 10.63 16.18 -23.91
N ALA A 331 11.22 16.51 -25.06
CA ALA A 331 12.50 17.20 -25.10
C ALA A 331 12.46 18.64 -24.51
N ILE A 332 11.27 19.22 -24.39
CA ILE A 332 11.07 20.54 -23.76
C ILE A 332 10.74 20.35 -22.27
N ASP A 333 9.83 19.48 -21.93
CA ASP A 333 9.41 19.16 -20.56
C ASP A 333 8.96 17.71 -20.48
N ASP A 334 9.76 16.87 -19.82
CA ASP A 334 9.53 15.45 -19.62
C ASP A 334 8.83 15.11 -18.27
N GLN A 335 8.46 16.12 -17.48
CA GLN A 335 7.86 15.89 -16.17
C GLN A 335 6.33 15.85 -16.19
N HIS A 336 5.72 15.96 -17.35
CA HIS A 336 4.27 15.98 -17.48
C HIS A 336 3.69 14.55 -17.62
N ALA A 337 3.05 14.05 -16.57
CA ALA A 337 2.59 12.65 -16.48
C ALA A 337 1.71 12.21 -17.67
N LEU A 338 0.75 13.05 -18.12
CA LEU A 338 -0.14 12.70 -19.23
C LEU A 338 0.62 12.58 -20.56
N LEU A 339 1.73 13.29 -20.73
CA LEU A 339 2.58 13.13 -21.91
C LEU A 339 3.09 11.69 -22.04
N HIS A 340 3.69 11.17 -20.98
CA HIS A 340 4.19 9.79 -20.94
C HIS A 340 3.07 8.76 -21.14
N TYR A 341 1.89 9.01 -20.57
CA TYR A 341 0.74 8.14 -20.81
C TYR A 341 0.33 8.10 -22.28
N ARG A 342 0.35 9.23 -22.98
CA ARG A 342 0.07 9.30 -24.42
C ARG A 342 1.15 8.62 -25.26
N MET A 343 2.42 8.80 -24.91
CA MET A 343 3.54 8.08 -25.54
C MET A 343 3.40 6.57 -25.35
N ALA A 344 3.06 6.15 -24.13
CA ALA A 344 2.82 4.73 -23.81
C ALA A 344 1.73 4.12 -24.69
N ARG A 345 0.62 4.85 -24.90
CA ARG A 345 -0.45 4.41 -25.78
C ARG A 345 0.00 4.29 -27.24
N CYS A 346 0.82 5.20 -27.73
CA CYS A 346 1.41 5.11 -29.07
C CYS A 346 2.30 3.87 -29.18
N HIS A 347 3.21 3.65 -28.23
CA HIS A 347 4.07 2.47 -28.21
C HIS A 347 3.26 1.16 -28.16
N ASP A 348 2.19 1.10 -27.36
CA ASP A 348 1.31 -0.05 -27.23
C ASP A 348 0.60 -0.37 -28.56
N GLN A 349 0.12 0.65 -29.27
CA GLN A 349 -0.50 0.51 -30.60
C GLN A 349 0.51 0.06 -31.68
N LEU A 350 1.77 0.47 -31.54
CA LEU A 350 2.87 0.07 -32.45
C LEU A 350 3.43 -1.32 -32.11
N GLY A 351 2.96 -1.98 -31.05
CA GLY A 351 3.47 -3.27 -30.59
C GLY A 351 4.81 -3.21 -29.85
N ASN A 352 5.26 -2.01 -29.48
CA ASN A 352 6.49 -1.77 -28.72
C ASN A 352 6.21 -1.89 -27.21
N HIS A 353 5.87 -3.10 -26.75
CA HIS A 353 5.29 -3.30 -25.41
C HIS A 353 6.23 -2.96 -24.25
N GLU A 354 7.54 -3.20 -24.36
CA GLU A 354 8.52 -2.80 -23.35
C GLU A 354 8.56 -1.27 -23.18
N ALA A 355 8.62 -0.53 -24.30
CA ALA A 355 8.58 0.93 -24.27
C ALA A 355 7.24 1.47 -23.75
N ALA A 356 6.14 0.77 -24.08
CA ALA A 356 4.81 1.10 -23.58
C ALA A 356 4.75 0.95 -22.06
N GLU A 357 5.21 -0.18 -21.50
CA GLU A 357 5.23 -0.43 -20.07
C GLU A 357 6.04 0.63 -19.33
N GLU A 358 7.26 0.93 -19.79
CA GLU A 358 8.13 1.93 -19.19
C GLU A 358 7.48 3.32 -19.19
N ALA A 359 6.86 3.72 -20.32
CA ALA A 359 6.17 4.99 -20.41
C ALA A 359 4.90 5.06 -19.53
N TYR A 360 4.14 3.95 -19.39
CA TYR A 360 3.02 3.87 -18.44
C TYR A 360 3.50 3.98 -17.00
N ARG A 361 4.60 3.32 -16.64
CA ARG A 361 5.21 3.40 -15.30
C ARG A 361 5.67 4.82 -15.01
N THR A 362 6.36 5.45 -15.96
CA THR A 362 6.78 6.86 -15.85
C THR A 362 5.59 7.78 -15.64
N ALA A 363 4.51 7.59 -16.40
CA ALA A 363 3.27 8.35 -16.23
C ALA A 363 2.67 8.21 -14.82
N LYS A 364 2.71 7.00 -14.25
CA LYS A 364 2.25 6.74 -12.87
C LYS A 364 3.16 7.42 -11.84
N GLN A 365 4.49 7.37 -12.02
CA GLN A 365 5.45 7.95 -11.09
C GLN A 365 5.41 9.49 -11.08
N LEU A 366 5.11 10.10 -12.22
CA LEU A 366 4.99 11.56 -12.38
C LEU A 366 3.60 12.09 -12.02
N ASP A 367 2.65 11.22 -11.65
CA ASP A 367 1.30 11.64 -11.27
C ASP A 367 1.34 12.52 -10.01
N ILE A 368 0.87 13.74 -10.13
CA ILE A 368 0.84 14.71 -9.01
C ILE A 368 -0.15 14.30 -7.92
N CYS A 369 -1.18 13.52 -8.28
CA CYS A 369 -2.15 12.95 -7.36
C CYS A 369 -2.02 11.42 -7.36
N PRO A 370 -1.03 10.84 -6.67
CA PRO A 370 -0.71 9.43 -6.78
C PRO A 370 -1.70 8.57 -5.96
N LEU A 371 -2.81 8.20 -6.59
CA LEU A 371 -3.82 7.29 -6.02
C LEU A 371 -3.50 5.81 -6.31
N ARG A 372 -2.30 5.52 -6.80
CA ARG A 372 -1.77 4.19 -7.09
C ARG A 372 -0.44 4.03 -6.38
N ILE A 373 -0.16 2.83 -5.90
CA ILE A 373 1.15 2.54 -5.28
C ILE A 373 2.29 2.86 -6.25
N LEU A 374 3.28 3.61 -5.80
CA LEU A 374 4.46 3.94 -6.58
C LEU A 374 5.40 2.72 -6.69
N ASP A 375 6.20 2.64 -7.76
CA ASP A 375 7.09 1.51 -8.02
C ASP A 375 8.12 1.33 -6.89
N GLU A 376 8.72 2.44 -6.42
CA GLU A 376 9.66 2.41 -5.29
C GLU A 376 9.03 1.79 -4.04
N MET A 377 7.75 2.03 -3.77
CA MET A 377 7.04 1.44 -2.63
C MET A 377 6.76 -0.05 -2.85
N GLN A 378 6.45 -0.47 -4.09
CA GLN A 378 6.31 -1.89 -4.43
C GLN A 378 7.64 -2.64 -4.26
N ASP A 379 8.73 -2.06 -4.75
CA ASP A 379 10.07 -2.63 -4.65
C ASP A 379 10.52 -2.70 -3.19
N PHE A 380 10.18 -1.68 -2.39
CA PHE A 380 10.41 -1.71 -0.95
C PHE A 380 9.69 -2.86 -0.26
N VAL A 381 8.43 -3.16 -0.61
CA VAL A 381 7.69 -4.32 -0.06
C VAL A 381 8.44 -5.62 -0.35
N ARG A 382 8.94 -5.81 -1.59
CA ARG A 382 9.70 -7.01 -1.98
C ARG A 382 11.04 -7.10 -1.24
N GLN A 383 11.76 -5.98 -1.19
CA GLN A 383 13.03 -5.87 -0.50
C GLN A 383 12.86 -6.19 1.00
N LEU A 384 11.87 -5.57 1.64
CA LEU A 384 11.61 -5.75 3.06
C LEU A 384 11.24 -7.19 3.40
N ALA A 385 10.43 -7.86 2.57
CA ALA A 385 10.12 -9.27 2.74
C ALA A 385 11.39 -10.14 2.67
N SER A 386 12.27 -9.85 1.71
CA SER A 386 13.57 -10.55 1.57
C SER A 386 14.50 -10.28 2.75
N GLU A 387 14.60 -9.04 3.23
CA GLU A 387 15.48 -8.65 4.36
C GLU A 387 15.04 -9.28 5.68
N THR A 388 13.75 -9.40 5.91
CA THR A 388 13.18 -9.84 7.19
C THR A 388 12.81 -11.32 7.22
N GLY A 389 12.85 -12.00 6.06
CA GLY A 389 12.42 -13.38 5.91
C GLY A 389 10.91 -13.58 6.03
N VAL A 390 10.13 -12.50 5.94
CA VAL A 390 8.66 -12.54 5.92
C VAL A 390 8.19 -13.07 4.57
N THR A 391 7.14 -13.87 4.60
CA THR A 391 6.55 -14.44 3.39
C THR A 391 5.98 -13.36 2.48
N LEU A 392 6.35 -13.41 1.18
CA LEU A 392 5.85 -12.51 0.15
C LEU A 392 4.87 -13.24 -0.76
N ALA A 393 3.70 -12.63 -0.97
CA ALA A 393 2.76 -12.99 -2.03
C ALA A 393 2.78 -11.87 -3.10
N ASP A 394 3.45 -12.11 -4.23
CA ASP A 394 3.58 -11.08 -5.28
C ASP A 394 2.34 -11.07 -6.20
N ALA A 395 1.27 -10.46 -5.72
CA ALA A 395 0.03 -10.30 -6.47
C ALA A 395 0.20 -9.39 -7.71
N HIS A 396 1.12 -8.41 -7.65
CA HIS A 396 1.42 -7.57 -8.81
C HIS A 396 1.99 -8.41 -9.95
N ALA A 397 3.02 -9.19 -9.70
CA ALA A 397 3.62 -10.06 -10.71
C ALA A 397 2.59 -11.07 -11.26
N ARG A 398 1.75 -11.65 -10.38
CA ARG A 398 0.70 -12.58 -10.80
C ARG A 398 -0.33 -11.95 -11.75
N LEU A 399 -0.85 -10.77 -11.40
CA LEU A 399 -1.85 -10.08 -12.22
C LEU A 399 -1.24 -9.55 -13.52
N SER A 400 0.00 -9.06 -13.50
CA SER A 400 0.70 -8.66 -14.72
C SER A 400 0.90 -9.84 -15.67
N ALA A 401 1.24 -11.02 -15.17
CA ALA A 401 1.41 -12.23 -16.00
C ALA A 401 0.09 -12.71 -16.64
N GLU A 402 -1.05 -12.40 -16.05
CA GLU A 402 -2.38 -12.72 -16.61
C GLU A 402 -2.88 -11.65 -17.59
N SER A 403 -2.20 -10.48 -17.62
CA SER A 403 -2.58 -9.36 -18.47
C SER A 403 -1.94 -9.45 -19.85
N PRO A 404 -2.60 -8.97 -20.92
CA PRO A 404 -2.01 -8.92 -22.25
C PRO A 404 -0.66 -8.21 -22.24
N GLN A 405 0.36 -8.84 -22.78
CA GLN A 405 1.75 -8.38 -22.88
C GLN A 405 2.39 -8.00 -21.51
N GLY A 406 1.83 -8.52 -20.40
CA GLY A 406 2.34 -8.24 -19.05
C GLY A 406 1.93 -6.90 -18.47
N ILE A 407 1.18 -6.06 -19.19
CA ILE A 407 0.79 -4.72 -18.77
C ILE A 407 -0.64 -4.74 -18.22
N ALA A 408 -0.77 -4.65 -16.91
CA ALA A 408 -2.04 -4.72 -16.21
C ALA A 408 -2.98 -3.55 -16.59
N GLY A 409 -4.21 -3.90 -16.98
CA GLY A 409 -5.25 -2.97 -17.41
C GLY A 409 -6.61 -3.33 -16.80
N ASN A 410 -7.69 -2.99 -17.53
CA ASN A 410 -9.07 -3.33 -17.15
C ASN A 410 -9.41 -4.81 -17.25
N ASP A 411 -8.55 -5.62 -17.81
CA ASP A 411 -8.60 -7.07 -17.77
C ASP A 411 -8.50 -7.62 -16.34
N VAL A 412 -7.72 -6.97 -15.48
CA VAL A 412 -7.49 -7.38 -14.08
C VAL A 412 -7.97 -6.35 -13.04
N TYR A 413 -8.25 -5.12 -13.42
CA TYR A 413 -8.76 -4.06 -12.54
C TYR A 413 -10.12 -3.51 -12.99
N MET A 414 -10.95 -3.10 -12.04
CA MET A 414 -12.23 -2.46 -12.29
C MET A 414 -12.12 -0.94 -12.46
N ASP A 415 -11.08 -0.36 -11.86
CA ASP A 415 -10.69 1.06 -11.92
C ASP A 415 -9.17 1.18 -11.79
N HIS A 416 -8.67 2.21 -11.13
CA HIS A 416 -7.23 2.44 -10.95
C HIS A 416 -6.53 1.40 -10.05
N VAL A 417 -7.20 0.79 -9.05
CA VAL A 417 -6.58 -0.10 -8.05
C VAL A 417 -7.43 -1.30 -7.63
N HIS A 418 -8.75 -1.26 -7.86
CA HIS A 418 -9.63 -2.31 -7.37
C HIS A 418 -9.66 -3.50 -8.32
N PRO A 419 -9.27 -4.71 -7.86
CA PRO A 419 -9.23 -5.89 -8.71
C PRO A 419 -10.61 -6.36 -9.17
N THR A 420 -10.67 -7.04 -10.31
CA THR A 420 -11.86 -7.81 -10.71
C THR A 420 -12.10 -8.98 -9.74
N ILE A 421 -13.27 -9.62 -9.80
CA ILE A 421 -13.53 -10.82 -8.99
C ILE A 421 -12.51 -11.91 -9.32
N ARG A 422 -12.17 -12.11 -10.61
CA ARG A 422 -11.16 -13.09 -11.00
C ARG A 422 -9.78 -12.73 -10.43
N SER A 423 -9.42 -11.46 -10.45
CA SER A 423 -8.16 -10.99 -9.86
C SER A 423 -8.11 -11.19 -8.35
N HIS A 424 -9.23 -11.01 -7.64
CA HIS A 424 -9.31 -11.37 -6.22
C HIS A 424 -9.09 -12.87 -5.98
N GLN A 425 -9.58 -13.74 -6.88
CA GLN A 425 -9.30 -15.18 -6.82
C GLN A 425 -7.80 -15.46 -7.02
N LEU A 426 -7.18 -14.82 -8.01
CA LEU A 426 -5.74 -14.96 -8.28
C LEU A 426 -4.88 -14.47 -7.10
N ILE A 427 -5.27 -13.37 -6.46
CA ILE A 427 -4.59 -12.88 -5.24
C ILE A 427 -4.69 -13.93 -4.13
N ALA A 428 -5.87 -14.51 -3.89
CA ALA A 428 -6.06 -15.58 -2.91
C ALA A 428 -5.20 -16.80 -3.21
N GLU A 429 -5.20 -17.26 -4.47
CA GLU A 429 -4.36 -18.35 -4.96
C GLU A 429 -2.88 -18.06 -4.66
N THR A 430 -2.39 -16.86 -4.97
CA THR A 430 -0.99 -16.44 -4.74
C THR A 430 -0.64 -16.43 -3.24
N ILE A 431 -1.54 -15.95 -2.38
CA ILE A 431 -1.33 -15.96 -0.92
C ILE A 431 -1.25 -17.40 -0.40
N ILE A 432 -2.18 -18.28 -0.81
CA ILE A 432 -2.19 -19.67 -0.37
C ILE A 432 -0.95 -20.42 -0.88
N GLU A 433 -0.52 -20.18 -2.13
CA GLU A 433 0.73 -20.74 -2.67
C GLU A 433 1.95 -20.30 -1.84
N ALA A 434 1.99 -19.02 -1.44
CA ALA A 434 3.05 -18.51 -0.56
C ALA A 434 3.00 -19.14 0.85
N MET A 435 1.80 -19.32 1.42
CA MET A 435 1.60 -20.01 2.71
C MET A 435 2.11 -21.44 2.67
N LEU A 436 1.83 -22.19 1.61
CA LEU A 436 2.32 -23.55 1.39
C LEU A 436 3.84 -23.59 1.24
N GLY A 437 4.38 -22.74 0.38
CA GLY A 437 5.83 -22.66 0.12
C GLY A 437 6.66 -22.39 1.39
N HIS A 438 6.10 -21.63 2.33
CA HIS A 438 6.72 -21.31 3.62
C HIS A 438 6.23 -22.20 4.79
N ARG A 439 5.43 -23.23 4.50
CA ARG A 439 4.88 -24.16 5.50
C ARG A 439 4.12 -23.48 6.63
N ILE A 440 3.40 -22.40 6.33
CA ILE A 440 2.51 -21.73 7.29
C ILE A 440 1.27 -22.59 7.53
N VAL A 441 0.81 -23.31 6.49
CA VAL A 441 -0.26 -24.30 6.58
C VAL A 441 0.23 -25.62 6.01
N ASP A 442 -0.26 -26.72 6.56
CA ASP A 442 0.01 -28.10 6.09
C ASP A 442 -1.28 -28.66 5.48
N ILE A 443 -1.63 -28.17 4.29
CA ILE A 443 -2.75 -28.65 3.48
C ILE A 443 -2.18 -29.27 2.21
N GLY A 444 -2.77 -30.35 1.71
CA GLY A 444 -2.24 -31.08 0.56
C GLY A 444 -1.85 -30.18 -0.60
N GLU A 445 -0.63 -30.36 -1.13
CA GLU A 445 -0.10 -29.54 -2.23
C GLU A 445 -0.91 -29.71 -3.52
N ASP A 446 -1.37 -30.93 -3.78
CA ASP A 446 -2.13 -31.29 -4.97
C ASP A 446 -3.63 -31.02 -4.81
N TRP A 447 -4.08 -29.84 -5.23
CA TRP A 447 -5.50 -29.58 -5.38
C TRP A 447 -5.85 -29.36 -6.85
N PRO A 448 -6.62 -30.29 -7.48
CA PRO A 448 -6.92 -30.16 -8.89
C PRO A 448 -7.62 -28.85 -9.22
N GLY A 449 -7.15 -28.13 -10.23
CA GLY A 449 -7.75 -26.84 -10.62
C GLY A 449 -9.24 -26.92 -11.00
N ARG A 450 -9.76 -28.16 -11.35
CA ARG A 450 -11.19 -28.38 -11.52
C ARG A 450 -11.97 -28.23 -10.22
N ASP A 451 -11.41 -28.69 -9.10
CA ASP A 451 -12.06 -28.66 -7.79
C ASP A 451 -12.06 -27.25 -7.24
N ARG A 452 -10.96 -26.49 -7.42
CA ARG A 452 -10.90 -25.05 -7.15
C ARG A 452 -11.99 -24.31 -7.93
N ARG A 453 -12.08 -24.52 -9.25
CA ARG A 453 -13.12 -23.88 -10.08
C ARG A 453 -14.54 -24.27 -9.66
N ALA A 454 -14.75 -25.49 -9.17
CA ALA A 454 -16.04 -25.93 -8.66
C ALA A 454 -16.41 -25.17 -7.37
N ALA A 455 -15.51 -25.13 -6.39
CA ALA A 455 -15.72 -24.39 -5.13
C ALA A 455 -15.99 -22.89 -5.37
N TYR A 456 -15.23 -22.27 -6.25
CA TYR A 456 -15.41 -20.85 -6.60
C TYR A 456 -16.75 -20.60 -7.32
N ARG A 457 -17.14 -21.45 -8.25
CA ARG A 457 -18.43 -21.36 -8.94
C ARG A 457 -19.60 -21.52 -7.97
N ASP A 458 -19.53 -22.49 -7.06
CA ASP A 458 -20.58 -22.78 -6.10
C ASP A 458 -20.74 -21.60 -5.12
N HIS A 459 -19.63 -21.01 -4.66
CA HIS A 459 -19.66 -19.77 -3.88
C HIS A 459 -20.30 -18.62 -4.67
N MET A 460 -19.90 -18.38 -5.93
CA MET A 460 -20.52 -17.34 -6.76
C MET A 460 -22.02 -17.55 -6.95
N ALA A 461 -22.46 -18.80 -7.10
CA ALA A 461 -23.88 -19.13 -7.25
C ALA A 461 -24.70 -18.86 -5.97
N SER A 462 -24.07 -18.84 -4.80
CA SER A 462 -24.71 -18.55 -3.52
C SER A 462 -24.94 -17.06 -3.28
N LEU A 463 -24.27 -16.17 -4.05
CA LEU A 463 -24.36 -14.73 -3.85
C LEU A 463 -25.72 -14.16 -4.27
N PRO A 464 -26.18 -13.08 -3.59
CA PRO A 464 -27.40 -12.38 -3.99
C PRO A 464 -27.35 -11.88 -5.44
N ARG A 465 -28.46 -11.99 -6.18
CA ARG A 465 -28.55 -11.48 -7.56
C ARG A 465 -28.16 -10.01 -7.71
N ALA A 466 -28.39 -9.21 -6.68
CA ALA A 466 -28.03 -7.79 -6.69
C ALA A 466 -26.52 -7.52 -6.54
N HIS A 467 -25.70 -8.54 -6.22
CA HIS A 467 -24.26 -8.37 -5.93
C HIS A 467 -23.53 -7.67 -7.08
N MET A 468 -23.67 -8.18 -8.30
CA MET A 468 -23.04 -7.61 -9.51
C MET A 468 -23.55 -6.20 -9.82
N GLY A 469 -24.88 -5.99 -9.75
CA GLY A 469 -25.47 -4.66 -9.99
C GLY A 469 -25.05 -3.60 -8.95
N ASN A 470 -24.85 -4.02 -7.70
CA ASN A 470 -24.32 -3.14 -6.65
C ASN A 470 -22.85 -2.78 -6.93
N GLY A 471 -22.03 -3.74 -7.39
CA GLY A 471 -20.66 -3.50 -7.80
C GLY A 471 -20.58 -2.45 -8.92
N ARG A 472 -21.37 -2.61 -9.99
CA ARG A 472 -21.43 -1.66 -11.10
C ARG A 472 -21.73 -0.23 -10.66
N ARG A 473 -22.73 -0.04 -9.80
CA ARG A 473 -23.08 1.30 -9.30
C ARG A 473 -21.93 1.93 -8.52
N ARG A 474 -21.18 1.12 -7.76
CA ARG A 474 -20.01 1.60 -7.01
C ARG A 474 -18.83 1.94 -7.91
N VAL A 475 -18.58 1.19 -8.98
CA VAL A 475 -17.55 1.56 -9.98
C VAL A 475 -17.87 2.92 -10.59
N GLY A 476 -19.11 3.13 -11.05
CA GLY A 476 -19.49 4.43 -11.61
C GLY A 476 -19.30 5.60 -10.64
N TRP A 477 -19.54 5.36 -9.35
CA TRP A 477 -19.28 6.37 -8.32
C TRP A 477 -17.77 6.58 -8.11
N LEU A 478 -16.99 5.51 -8.02
CA LEU A 478 -15.52 5.57 -7.82
C LEU A 478 -14.82 6.28 -8.99
N GLU A 479 -15.23 6.01 -10.21
CA GLU A 479 -14.71 6.71 -11.40
C GLU A 479 -15.05 8.20 -11.38
N GLY A 480 -16.28 8.56 -11.04
CA GLY A 480 -16.69 9.97 -10.89
C GLY A 480 -15.90 10.67 -9.78
N TRP A 481 -15.67 9.98 -8.66
CA TRP A 481 -14.92 10.50 -7.53
C TRP A 481 -13.42 10.67 -7.86
N ALA A 482 -12.77 9.60 -8.36
CA ALA A 482 -11.33 9.58 -8.56
C ALA A 482 -10.90 10.25 -9.87
N GLN A 483 -11.68 10.21 -10.92
CA GLN A 483 -11.26 10.58 -12.27
C GLN A 483 -12.10 11.66 -12.93
N ARG A 484 -13.25 12.05 -12.35
CA ARG A 484 -14.16 13.06 -12.92
C ARG A 484 -14.38 12.86 -14.43
N ASP A 485 -14.71 11.64 -14.83
CA ASP A 485 -14.90 11.21 -16.23
C ASP A 485 -13.65 11.21 -17.12
N ARG A 486 -12.44 11.46 -16.61
CA ARG A 486 -11.21 11.45 -17.41
C ARG A 486 -10.96 10.09 -18.06
N MET A 487 -11.15 9.00 -17.32
CA MET A 487 -10.99 7.66 -17.86
C MET A 487 -11.95 7.42 -19.02
N ARG A 488 -13.19 7.91 -18.93
CA ARG A 488 -14.15 7.83 -20.04
C ARG A 488 -13.76 8.68 -21.22
N GLN A 489 -13.20 9.88 -20.99
CA GLN A 489 -12.73 10.78 -22.05
C GLN A 489 -11.51 10.19 -22.77
N GLU A 490 -10.56 9.64 -22.01
CA GLU A 490 -9.33 9.07 -22.57
C GLU A 490 -9.54 7.71 -23.26
N LEU A 491 -10.51 6.93 -22.77
CA LEU A 491 -10.81 5.58 -23.25
C LEU A 491 -12.21 5.50 -23.87
N ALA A 492 -12.70 6.62 -24.40
CA ALA A 492 -13.97 6.60 -25.13
C ALA A 492 -13.92 5.57 -26.25
N ALA A 493 -15.03 4.87 -26.47
CA ALA A 493 -15.16 3.84 -27.49
C ALA A 493 -15.26 4.45 -28.90
N VAL A 494 -14.19 5.11 -29.32
CA VAL A 494 -14.03 5.69 -30.67
C VAL A 494 -13.15 4.84 -31.57
N ASP A 495 -12.38 3.94 -30.99
CA ASP A 495 -11.49 3.00 -31.67
C ASP A 495 -11.70 1.55 -31.18
N ALA A 496 -11.05 0.60 -31.84
CA ALA A 496 -11.15 -0.82 -31.50
C ALA A 496 -10.78 -1.08 -30.02
N ARG A 497 -9.76 -0.42 -29.50
CA ARG A 497 -9.33 -0.56 -28.10
C ARG A 497 -10.38 -0.05 -27.11
N GLY A 498 -11.02 1.07 -27.40
CA GLY A 498 -12.10 1.59 -26.58
C GLY A 498 -13.28 0.62 -26.48
N TYR A 499 -13.62 -0.06 -27.59
CA TYR A 499 -14.65 -1.10 -27.58
C TYR A 499 -14.21 -2.38 -26.85
N VAL A 500 -12.94 -2.81 -26.95
CA VAL A 500 -12.39 -3.90 -26.11
C VAL A 500 -12.55 -3.57 -24.65
N HIS A 501 -12.17 -2.37 -24.26
CA HIS A 501 -12.29 -1.88 -22.88
C HIS A 501 -13.74 -1.84 -22.39
N ALA A 502 -14.66 -1.33 -23.20
CA ALA A 502 -16.09 -1.31 -22.86
C ALA A 502 -16.64 -2.73 -22.70
N GLY A 503 -16.25 -3.64 -23.59
CA GLY A 503 -16.64 -5.06 -23.53
C GLY A 503 -16.10 -5.76 -22.28
N GLN A 504 -14.84 -5.55 -21.91
CA GLN A 504 -14.25 -6.10 -20.69
C GLN A 504 -14.98 -5.60 -19.44
N ARG A 505 -15.33 -4.33 -19.37
CA ARG A 505 -16.11 -3.78 -18.25
C ARG A 505 -17.48 -4.44 -18.13
N LYS A 506 -18.21 -4.57 -19.25
CA LYS A 506 -19.52 -5.22 -19.28
C LYS A 506 -19.42 -6.70 -18.91
N PHE A 507 -18.38 -7.39 -19.41
CA PHE A 507 -18.10 -8.77 -19.05
C PHE A 507 -17.90 -8.96 -17.55
N ASN A 508 -17.10 -8.07 -16.91
CA ASN A 508 -16.85 -8.10 -15.47
C ASN A 508 -18.12 -7.84 -14.64
N PHE A 509 -19.16 -7.25 -15.23
CA PHE A 509 -20.48 -7.07 -14.60
C PHE A 509 -21.51 -8.14 -15.01
N ALA A 510 -21.07 -9.22 -15.66
CA ALA A 510 -21.91 -10.31 -16.16
C ALA A 510 -22.95 -9.87 -17.22
N GLU A 511 -22.68 -8.78 -17.93
CA GLU A 511 -23.46 -8.30 -19.08
C GLU A 511 -22.92 -8.92 -20.38
N TYR A 512 -22.92 -10.24 -20.44
CA TYR A 512 -22.20 -10.99 -21.48
C TYR A 512 -22.68 -10.69 -22.92
N GLN A 513 -23.96 -10.43 -23.10
CA GLN A 513 -24.51 -10.12 -24.42
C GLN A 513 -24.02 -8.75 -24.92
N ASP A 514 -24.03 -7.75 -24.05
CA ASP A 514 -23.58 -6.40 -24.39
C ASP A 514 -22.04 -6.35 -24.52
N ALA A 515 -21.31 -7.11 -23.69
CA ALA A 515 -19.87 -7.28 -23.81
C ALA A 515 -19.50 -7.90 -25.17
N TRP A 516 -20.24 -8.95 -25.59
CA TRP A 516 -20.03 -9.61 -26.87
C TRP A 516 -20.23 -8.64 -28.04
N GLN A 517 -21.21 -7.75 -27.98
CA GLN A 517 -21.42 -6.72 -29.00
C GLN A 517 -20.23 -5.77 -29.12
N ASP A 518 -19.70 -5.27 -28.00
CA ASP A 518 -18.55 -4.38 -28.02
C ASP A 518 -17.30 -5.08 -28.57
N PHE A 519 -17.05 -6.34 -28.17
CA PHE A 519 -15.94 -7.11 -28.71
C PHE A 519 -16.05 -7.33 -30.22
N ASN A 520 -17.25 -7.60 -30.74
CA ASN A 520 -17.45 -7.73 -32.19
C ASN A 520 -17.24 -6.38 -32.91
N ILE A 521 -17.65 -5.26 -32.33
CA ILE A 521 -17.39 -3.95 -32.93
C ILE A 521 -15.87 -3.70 -32.98
N ALA A 522 -15.15 -4.01 -31.90
CA ALA A 522 -13.69 -3.89 -31.86
C ALA A 522 -13.02 -4.70 -32.97
N LEU A 523 -13.43 -5.97 -33.16
CA LEU A 523 -12.89 -6.85 -34.20
C LEU A 523 -13.24 -6.40 -35.62
N LEU A 524 -14.40 -5.75 -35.83
CA LEU A 524 -14.76 -5.18 -37.12
C LEU A 524 -13.95 -3.93 -37.47
N MET A 525 -13.51 -3.18 -36.44
CA MET A 525 -12.65 -1.99 -36.60
C MET A 525 -11.19 -2.37 -36.83
N ASP A 526 -10.70 -3.39 -36.13
CA ASP A 526 -9.32 -3.85 -36.19
C ASP A 526 -9.26 -5.37 -35.89
N GLU A 527 -8.85 -6.16 -36.87
CA GLU A 527 -8.65 -7.61 -36.68
C GLU A 527 -7.57 -7.91 -35.62
N GLY A 528 -6.62 -6.99 -35.43
CA GLY A 528 -5.60 -7.07 -34.38
C GLY A 528 -6.15 -6.90 -32.96
N ALA A 529 -7.37 -6.37 -32.80
CA ALA A 529 -8.04 -6.26 -31.50
C ALA A 529 -8.20 -7.60 -30.78
N TRP A 530 -8.15 -8.72 -31.54
CA TRP A 530 -8.11 -10.06 -30.94
C TRP A 530 -6.94 -10.26 -29.99
N ASN A 531 -5.77 -9.67 -30.28
CA ASN A 531 -4.59 -9.74 -29.42
C ASN A 531 -4.75 -8.97 -28.09
N LEU A 532 -5.73 -8.07 -28.03
CA LEU A 532 -6.08 -7.34 -26.80
C LEU A 532 -7.09 -8.12 -25.94
N LEU A 533 -7.73 -9.15 -26.53
CA LEU A 533 -8.72 -9.99 -25.84
C LEU A 533 -8.13 -11.30 -25.32
N MET A 534 -6.99 -11.72 -25.87
CA MET A 534 -6.26 -12.94 -25.50
C MET A 534 -5.22 -12.66 -24.46
#